data_d121f348a6b2d5dea60c733440d3a700
#
_entry.id   d121f348a6b2d5dea60c733440d3a700
#
_cell.length_a   1.000
_cell.length_b   1.000
_cell.length_c   1.000
_cell.angle_alpha   90.00
_cell.angle_beta   90.00
_cell.angle_gamma   90.00
#
_symmetry.space_group_name_H-M   'P 1'
#
loop_
_entity.id
_entity.type
_entity.pdbx_description
1 polymer ?
#
loop_
_entity_poly.entity_id
_entity_poly.type
_entity_poly.pdbx_seq_one_letter_code
_entity_poly.pdbx_strand_id
1 'polypeptide(L)'
;MLITNVIGEERVNATPPERVTQEQDSQVEELWRVFDQLADTQEPRVLVEAWHDLLQAVSELQDRFVMGLSDITARAEGERVYMAACARLRTQLDTRNRAHREILDELAEKLADKLFVNFSLFQSVPDVWGIEQIFPVLPLSGLDQAPTRRAVIQDITCDSDGRIDSYVDGQGVESTLPLPEWASEDERWLGFFLVGAYQEILGDLHNLFGDTDSVDAALNADGEWTLSNPLAGDSVAQVLAYVNFNANVLKQKLTDQLAASGFSAEEQARFAASLSEGLEGYTYLE
;
A
#
# COMPACT_ATOMS: atom_id res chain seq x y z
N MET A 1 -9.60 -9.42 15.78
CA MET A 1 -9.16 -8.13 15.20
C MET A 1 -7.67 -8.26 14.88
N LEU A 2 -7.23 -7.86 13.71
CA LEU A 2 -5.83 -7.71 13.39
C LEU A 2 -5.44 -6.24 13.61
N ILE A 3 -4.30 -5.99 14.22
CA ILE A 3 -3.72 -4.65 14.37
C ILE A 3 -2.35 -4.68 13.72
N THR A 4 -2.06 -3.69 12.88
CA THR A 4 -0.80 -3.60 12.17
C THR A 4 -0.39 -2.13 11.96
N ASN A 5 0.90 -1.88 11.77
CA ASN A 5 1.43 -0.54 11.55
C ASN A 5 1.71 -0.26 10.08
N VAL A 6 1.59 1.01 9.71
CA VAL A 6 2.00 1.52 8.41
C VAL A 6 3.51 1.80 8.43
N ILE A 7 4.25 1.08 7.60
CA ILE A 7 5.72 1.15 7.51
C ILE A 7 6.22 2.03 6.38
N GLY A 8 5.35 2.33 5.42
CA GLY A 8 5.70 3.17 4.28
C GLY A 8 4.47 3.82 3.66
N GLU A 9 4.69 4.88 2.92
CA GLU A 9 3.66 5.63 2.25
C GLU A 9 4.18 6.19 0.93
N GLU A 10 3.42 5.99 -0.14
CA GLU A 10 3.63 6.65 -1.42
C GLU A 10 2.48 7.62 -1.66
N ARG A 11 2.76 8.92 -1.53
CA ARG A 11 1.79 9.99 -1.80
C ARG A 11 1.73 10.32 -3.26
N VAL A 12 0.53 10.50 -3.77
CA VAL A 12 0.33 10.99 -5.11
C VAL A 12 0.80 12.43 -5.23
N ASN A 13 1.76 12.68 -6.11
CA ASN A 13 2.21 14.03 -6.42
C ASN A 13 1.33 14.64 -7.51
N ALA A 14 0.35 15.44 -7.10
CA ALA A 14 -0.56 16.16 -7.97
C ALA A 14 -0.11 17.61 -8.26
N THR A 15 1.11 17.99 -7.90
CA THR A 15 1.66 19.30 -8.21
C THR A 15 2.12 19.34 -9.67
N PRO A 16 1.63 20.29 -10.50
CA PRO A 16 2.08 20.37 -11.88
C PRO A 16 3.57 20.68 -11.94
N PRO A 17 4.33 20.09 -12.88
CA PRO A 17 5.73 20.43 -13.08
C PRO A 17 5.86 21.85 -13.65
N GLU A 18 7.06 22.42 -13.58
CA GLU A 18 7.35 23.63 -14.37
C GLU A 18 7.28 23.29 -15.86
N ARG A 19 6.56 24.12 -16.63
CA ARG A 19 6.41 23.91 -18.07
C ARG A 19 7.74 24.19 -18.77
N VAL A 20 8.26 23.19 -19.46
CA VAL A 20 9.49 23.34 -20.24
C VAL A 20 9.17 24.10 -21.54
N THR A 21 9.99 25.08 -21.89
CA THR A 21 9.80 25.95 -23.09
C THR A 21 10.42 25.40 -24.35
N GLN A 22 11.09 24.26 -24.30
CA GLN A 22 11.68 23.59 -25.46
C GLN A 22 10.62 22.73 -26.18
N GLU A 23 10.96 22.29 -27.41
CA GLU A 23 10.10 21.41 -28.21
C GLU A 23 9.69 20.18 -27.41
N GLN A 24 8.40 20.09 -27.08
CA GLN A 24 7.84 19.04 -26.23
C GLN A 24 7.27 17.90 -27.08
N ASP A 25 7.14 16.72 -26.49
CA ASP A 25 6.37 15.63 -27.09
C ASP A 25 4.90 16.08 -27.28
N SER A 26 4.32 15.72 -28.43
CA SER A 26 2.96 16.15 -28.78
C SER A 26 1.89 15.74 -27.77
N GLN A 27 2.09 14.59 -27.08
CA GLN A 27 1.14 14.12 -26.06
C GLN A 27 1.31 14.87 -24.74
N VAL A 28 2.53 15.30 -24.42
CA VAL A 28 2.79 16.19 -23.28
C VAL A 28 2.15 17.56 -23.50
N GLU A 29 2.24 18.09 -24.72
CA GLU A 29 1.54 19.34 -25.09
C GLU A 29 0.02 19.20 -24.99
N GLU A 30 -0.53 18.06 -25.40
CA GLU A 30 -1.97 17.77 -25.28
C GLU A 30 -2.42 17.70 -23.82
N LEU A 31 -1.66 17.04 -22.95
CA LEU A 31 -1.92 17.00 -21.52
C LEU A 31 -1.90 18.42 -20.90
N TRP A 32 -0.94 19.26 -21.28
CA TRP A 32 -0.90 20.66 -20.86
C TRP A 32 -2.09 21.47 -21.38
N ARG A 33 -2.52 21.24 -22.61
CA ARG A 33 -3.70 21.89 -23.20
C ARG A 33 -4.95 21.61 -22.37
N VAL A 34 -5.16 20.33 -22.00
CA VAL A 34 -6.31 19.95 -21.17
C VAL A 34 -6.18 20.52 -19.76
N PHE A 35 -4.98 20.47 -19.16
CA PHE A 35 -4.73 21.05 -17.84
C PHE A 35 -5.06 22.55 -17.79
N ASP A 36 -4.67 23.32 -18.83
CA ASP A 36 -4.96 24.76 -18.94
C ASP A 36 -6.46 25.00 -19.15
N GLN A 37 -7.11 24.19 -20.02
CA GLN A 37 -8.56 24.27 -20.26
C GLN A 37 -9.38 24.07 -18.97
N LEU A 38 -8.96 23.18 -18.09
CA LEU A 38 -9.59 22.96 -16.79
C LEU A 38 -9.48 24.16 -15.85
N ALA A 39 -8.60 25.14 -16.10
CA ALA A 39 -8.54 26.36 -15.29
C ALA A 39 -9.74 27.28 -15.49
N ASP A 40 -10.32 27.29 -16.69
CA ASP A 40 -11.29 28.28 -17.14
C ASP A 40 -12.71 27.74 -17.32
N THR A 41 -12.95 26.43 -17.08
CA THR A 41 -14.24 25.82 -17.33
C THR A 41 -14.86 25.17 -16.09
N GLN A 42 -16.18 25.28 -15.97
CA GLN A 42 -17.00 24.50 -15.03
C GLN A 42 -18.19 23.86 -15.77
N GLU A 43 -18.19 23.88 -17.10
CA GLU A 43 -19.26 23.31 -17.88
C GLU A 43 -19.20 21.76 -17.80
N PRO A 44 -20.28 21.08 -17.31
CA PRO A 44 -20.27 19.65 -17.05
C PRO A 44 -19.84 18.79 -18.25
N ARG A 45 -20.25 19.16 -19.45
CA ARG A 45 -19.90 18.42 -20.66
C ARG A 45 -18.40 18.53 -20.98
N VAL A 46 -17.84 19.74 -20.82
CA VAL A 46 -16.41 19.98 -21.07
C VAL A 46 -15.54 19.22 -20.06
N LEU A 47 -15.98 19.10 -18.80
CA LEU A 47 -15.28 18.30 -17.79
C LEU A 47 -15.23 16.81 -18.14
N VAL A 48 -16.33 16.25 -18.69
CA VAL A 48 -16.37 14.85 -19.15
C VAL A 48 -15.47 14.66 -20.38
N GLU A 49 -15.51 15.58 -21.36
CA GLU A 49 -14.63 15.54 -22.52
C GLU A 49 -13.14 15.63 -22.10
N ALA A 50 -12.80 16.54 -21.18
CA ALA A 50 -11.45 16.67 -20.63
C ALA A 50 -10.95 15.37 -19.98
N TRP A 51 -11.82 14.65 -19.27
CA TRP A 51 -11.47 13.34 -18.71
C TRP A 51 -11.04 12.34 -19.79
N HIS A 52 -11.82 12.22 -20.85
CA HIS A 52 -11.50 11.30 -21.95
C HIS A 52 -10.23 11.73 -22.70
N ASP A 53 -10.04 13.01 -22.92
CA ASP A 53 -8.82 13.55 -23.54
C ASP A 53 -7.58 13.24 -22.71
N LEU A 54 -7.68 13.37 -21.36
CA LEU A 54 -6.58 13.00 -20.44
C LEU A 54 -6.22 11.52 -20.51
N LEU A 55 -7.23 10.64 -20.50
CA LEU A 55 -7.01 9.20 -20.60
C LEU A 55 -6.36 8.83 -21.94
N GLN A 56 -6.83 9.40 -23.02
CA GLN A 56 -6.27 9.15 -24.34
C GLN A 56 -4.81 9.64 -24.43
N ALA A 57 -4.54 10.89 -24.04
CA ALA A 57 -3.20 11.48 -24.17
C ALA A 57 -2.16 10.73 -23.33
N VAL A 58 -2.49 10.33 -22.09
CA VAL A 58 -1.56 9.56 -21.25
C VAL A 58 -1.32 8.16 -21.81
N SER A 59 -2.36 7.48 -22.33
CA SER A 59 -2.23 6.18 -22.97
C SER A 59 -1.34 6.24 -24.22
N GLU A 60 -1.58 7.22 -25.08
CA GLU A 60 -0.75 7.42 -26.29
C GLU A 60 0.71 7.76 -25.94
N LEU A 61 0.94 8.54 -24.88
CA LEU A 61 2.30 8.83 -24.40
C LEU A 61 3.02 7.57 -23.93
N GLN A 62 2.33 6.69 -23.21
CA GLN A 62 2.86 5.41 -22.77
C GLN A 62 3.21 4.49 -23.95
N ASP A 63 2.32 4.40 -24.93
CA ASP A 63 2.55 3.60 -26.15
C ASP A 63 3.74 4.14 -26.93
N ARG A 64 3.85 5.45 -27.10
CA ARG A 64 4.99 6.11 -27.76
C ARG A 64 6.30 5.86 -27.04
N PHE A 65 6.28 5.85 -25.68
CA PHE A 65 7.45 5.51 -24.88
C PHE A 65 7.88 4.06 -25.11
N VAL A 66 6.94 3.10 -25.10
CA VAL A 66 7.23 1.68 -25.38
C VAL A 66 7.79 1.48 -26.78
N MET A 67 7.32 2.26 -27.76
CA MET A 67 7.82 2.24 -29.16
C MET A 67 9.15 2.99 -29.35
N GLY A 68 9.67 3.65 -28.31
CA GLY A 68 10.90 4.45 -28.40
C GLY A 68 10.75 5.78 -29.17
N LEU A 69 9.51 6.28 -29.32
CA LEU A 69 9.18 7.55 -29.98
C LEU A 69 9.15 8.73 -28.98
N SER A 70 9.00 8.45 -27.70
CA SER A 70 9.09 9.42 -26.61
C SER A 70 10.15 8.95 -25.63
N ASP A 71 10.88 9.87 -25.03
CA ASP A 71 11.91 9.57 -24.03
C ASP A 71 11.34 9.50 -22.60
N ILE A 72 12.16 9.10 -21.65
CA ILE A 72 11.77 8.97 -20.24
C ILE A 72 11.41 10.33 -19.61
N THR A 73 12.01 11.42 -20.10
CA THR A 73 11.76 12.78 -19.58
C THR A 73 10.36 13.24 -19.99
N ALA A 74 10.00 13.05 -21.27
CA ALA A 74 8.67 13.35 -21.77
C ALA A 74 7.59 12.53 -21.04
N ARG A 75 7.85 11.23 -20.84
CA ARG A 75 6.96 10.37 -20.07
C ARG A 75 6.77 10.85 -18.62
N ALA A 76 7.85 11.15 -17.92
CA ALA A 76 7.80 11.60 -16.54
C ALA A 76 7.09 12.97 -16.41
N GLU A 77 7.32 13.90 -17.34
CA GLU A 77 6.60 15.17 -17.37
C GLU A 77 5.12 14.97 -17.64
N GLY A 78 4.76 14.18 -18.65
CA GLY A 78 3.36 13.92 -19.00
C GLY A 78 2.59 13.22 -17.89
N GLU A 79 3.16 12.24 -17.20
CA GLU A 79 2.54 11.59 -16.05
C GLU A 79 2.29 12.58 -14.90
N ARG A 80 3.21 13.50 -14.63
CA ARG A 80 3.03 14.57 -13.62
C ARG A 80 1.94 15.55 -14.01
N VAL A 81 1.90 15.99 -15.27
CA VAL A 81 0.83 16.88 -15.79
C VAL A 81 -0.53 16.17 -15.71
N TYR A 82 -0.59 14.91 -16.10
CA TYR A 82 -1.79 14.09 -16.00
C TYR A 82 -2.32 14.02 -14.56
N MET A 83 -1.47 13.71 -13.57
CA MET A 83 -1.89 13.65 -12.16
C MET A 83 -2.36 15.02 -11.64
N ALA A 84 -1.70 16.09 -12.03
CA ALA A 84 -2.13 17.46 -11.68
C ALA A 84 -3.48 17.81 -12.31
N ALA A 85 -3.71 17.41 -13.57
CA ALA A 85 -4.99 17.60 -14.27
C ALA A 85 -6.11 16.78 -13.61
N CYS A 86 -5.85 15.53 -13.24
CA CYS A 86 -6.78 14.68 -12.49
C CYS A 86 -7.20 15.33 -11.17
N ALA A 87 -6.25 15.83 -10.39
CA ALA A 87 -6.53 16.50 -9.13
C ALA A 87 -7.36 17.79 -9.32
N ARG A 88 -7.04 18.59 -10.35
CA ARG A 88 -7.82 19.79 -10.70
C ARG A 88 -9.24 19.41 -11.13
N LEU A 89 -9.39 18.43 -12.02
CA LEU A 89 -10.68 17.94 -12.49
C LEU A 89 -11.56 17.48 -11.32
N ARG A 90 -11.01 16.70 -10.38
CA ARG A 90 -11.73 16.21 -9.19
C ARG A 90 -12.39 17.35 -8.40
N THR A 91 -11.76 18.52 -8.29
CA THR A 91 -12.31 19.65 -7.52
C THR A 91 -13.49 20.35 -8.21
N GLN A 92 -13.72 20.07 -9.50
CA GLN A 92 -14.75 20.72 -10.32
C GLN A 92 -15.97 19.81 -10.58
N LEU A 93 -15.82 18.51 -10.34
CA LEU A 93 -16.90 17.56 -10.56
C LEU A 93 -17.95 17.62 -9.44
N ASP A 94 -19.24 17.52 -9.83
CA ASP A 94 -20.38 17.55 -8.91
C ASP A 94 -20.92 16.12 -8.72
N THR A 95 -20.93 15.63 -7.47
CA THR A 95 -21.43 14.30 -7.09
C THR A 95 -22.91 14.08 -7.40
N ARG A 96 -23.69 15.15 -7.59
CA ARG A 96 -25.12 15.08 -7.99
C ARG A 96 -25.31 14.77 -9.47
N ASN A 97 -24.28 15.01 -10.30
CA ASN A 97 -24.32 14.69 -11.72
C ASN A 97 -23.90 13.22 -11.93
N ARG A 98 -24.80 12.43 -12.56
CA ARG A 98 -24.54 11.00 -12.79
C ARG A 98 -23.27 10.73 -13.61
N ALA A 99 -23.03 11.52 -14.66
CA ALA A 99 -21.85 11.34 -15.52
C ALA A 99 -20.54 11.67 -14.77
N HIS A 100 -20.60 12.56 -13.76
CA HIS A 100 -19.45 12.90 -12.96
C HIS A 100 -19.11 11.83 -11.89
N ARG A 101 -20.10 11.04 -11.44
CA ARG A 101 -19.86 10.02 -10.39
C ARG A 101 -18.90 8.95 -10.84
N GLU A 102 -19.08 8.42 -12.05
CA GLU A 102 -18.18 7.40 -12.62
C GLU A 102 -16.74 7.94 -12.70
N ILE A 103 -16.58 9.19 -13.13
CA ILE A 103 -15.26 9.84 -13.19
C ILE A 103 -14.70 10.08 -11.78
N LEU A 104 -15.53 10.45 -10.80
CA LEU A 104 -15.08 10.65 -9.41
C LEU A 104 -14.59 9.35 -8.77
N ASP A 105 -15.26 8.23 -9.08
CA ASP A 105 -14.88 6.90 -8.60
C ASP A 105 -13.50 6.51 -9.18
N GLU A 106 -13.30 6.67 -10.50
CA GLU A 106 -12.01 6.42 -11.14
C GLU A 106 -10.90 7.36 -10.63
N LEU A 107 -11.22 8.64 -10.40
CA LEU A 107 -10.27 9.61 -9.85
C LEU A 107 -9.94 9.32 -8.38
N ALA A 108 -10.89 8.75 -7.61
CA ALA A 108 -10.62 8.33 -6.23
C ALA A 108 -9.53 7.27 -6.17
N GLU A 109 -9.56 6.29 -7.09
CA GLU A 109 -8.50 5.27 -7.20
C GLU A 109 -7.17 5.85 -7.67
N LYS A 110 -7.19 6.65 -8.74
CA LYS A 110 -5.97 7.22 -9.34
C LYS A 110 -5.23 8.19 -8.42
N LEU A 111 -5.97 8.90 -7.57
CA LEU A 111 -5.44 9.90 -6.65
C LEU A 111 -5.32 9.37 -5.21
N ALA A 112 -5.52 8.07 -5.00
CA ALA A 112 -5.30 7.45 -3.71
C ALA A 112 -3.81 7.30 -3.43
N ASP A 113 -3.42 7.62 -2.20
CA ASP A 113 -2.09 7.28 -1.69
C ASP A 113 -1.98 5.75 -1.53
N LYS A 114 -0.75 5.22 -1.53
CA LYS A 114 -0.50 3.82 -1.19
C LYS A 114 0.10 3.73 0.19
N LEU A 115 -0.47 2.91 1.05
CA LEU A 115 0.07 2.59 2.35
C LEU A 115 0.69 1.19 2.31
N PHE A 116 1.97 1.09 2.65
CA PHE A 116 2.63 -0.19 2.88
C PHE A 116 2.46 -0.55 4.34
N VAL A 117 1.81 -1.67 4.60
CA VAL A 117 1.37 -2.08 5.93
C VAL A 117 2.03 -3.39 6.31
N ASN A 118 2.55 -3.47 7.53
CA ASN A 118 3.37 -4.56 8.04
C ASN A 118 2.55 -5.82 8.35
N PHE A 119 2.03 -6.46 7.33
CA PHE A 119 1.32 -7.73 7.41
C PHE A 119 1.38 -8.46 6.06
N SER A 120 1.07 -9.74 6.03
CA SER A 120 0.77 -10.49 4.82
C SER A 120 -0.74 -10.68 4.71
N LEU A 121 -1.32 -10.25 3.58
CA LEU A 121 -2.73 -10.45 3.29
C LEU A 121 -3.07 -11.95 3.25
N PHE A 122 -2.20 -12.75 2.66
CA PHE A 122 -2.38 -14.19 2.49
C PHE A 122 -2.33 -14.94 3.81
N GLN A 123 -1.53 -14.48 4.78
CA GLN A 123 -1.42 -15.07 6.11
C GLN A 123 -2.54 -14.60 7.04
N SER A 124 -2.83 -13.31 7.05
CA SER A 124 -3.66 -12.71 8.10
C SER A 124 -5.13 -12.57 7.74
N VAL A 125 -5.45 -12.34 6.45
CA VAL A 125 -6.82 -12.15 5.94
C VAL A 125 -7.01 -12.79 4.57
N PRO A 126 -6.72 -14.10 4.42
CA PRO A 126 -6.71 -14.77 3.12
C PRO A 126 -8.05 -14.71 2.37
N ASP A 127 -9.17 -14.59 3.07
CA ASP A 127 -10.48 -14.49 2.44
C ASP A 127 -10.69 -13.18 1.65
N VAL A 128 -9.89 -12.14 1.91
CA VAL A 128 -9.90 -10.94 1.05
C VAL A 128 -9.50 -11.33 -0.37
N TRP A 129 -8.44 -12.11 -0.51
CA TRP A 129 -7.95 -12.59 -1.80
C TRP A 129 -8.78 -13.79 -2.31
N GLY A 130 -9.08 -14.74 -1.45
CA GLY A 130 -9.69 -16.02 -1.85
C GLY A 130 -11.14 -15.93 -2.28
N ILE A 131 -11.93 -15.04 -1.66
CA ILE A 131 -13.40 -14.92 -1.89
C ILE A 131 -13.89 -13.48 -1.89
N GLU A 132 -13.01 -12.50 -2.03
CA GLU A 132 -13.35 -11.08 -2.03
C GLU A 132 -14.10 -10.64 -0.74
N GLN A 133 -13.77 -11.25 0.40
CA GLN A 133 -14.36 -10.88 1.69
C GLN A 133 -13.90 -9.50 2.11
N ILE A 134 -14.84 -8.63 2.47
CA ILE A 134 -14.54 -7.28 2.94
C ILE A 134 -14.53 -7.27 4.46
N PHE A 135 -13.39 -6.91 5.06
CA PHE A 135 -13.27 -6.64 6.48
C PHE A 135 -13.28 -5.12 6.73
N PRO A 136 -14.02 -4.63 7.74
CA PRO A 136 -13.94 -3.22 8.12
C PRO A 136 -12.52 -2.87 8.55
N VAL A 137 -11.94 -1.83 7.96
CA VAL A 137 -10.62 -1.31 8.30
C VAL A 137 -10.76 0.11 8.79
N LEU A 138 -10.12 0.44 9.91
CA LEU A 138 -10.11 1.79 10.47
C LEU A 138 -8.68 2.18 10.89
N PRO A 139 -8.30 3.45 10.73
CA PRO A 139 -7.14 3.98 11.43
C PRO A 139 -7.39 3.93 12.95
N LEU A 140 -6.38 3.60 13.74
CA LEU A 140 -6.46 3.57 15.21
C LEU A 140 -5.87 4.83 15.83
N SER A 141 -5.26 5.70 15.03
CA SER A 141 -4.73 7.00 15.41
C SER A 141 -5.40 8.11 14.60
N GLY A 142 -5.52 9.32 15.17
CA GLY A 142 -6.16 10.47 14.53
C GLY A 142 -7.69 10.36 14.39
N LEU A 143 -8.34 9.59 15.26
CA LEU A 143 -9.80 9.35 15.21
C LEU A 143 -10.64 10.61 15.52
N ASP A 144 -10.04 11.62 16.09
CA ASP A 144 -10.64 12.94 16.36
C ASP A 144 -10.56 13.90 15.17
N GLN A 145 -9.86 13.49 14.10
CA GLN A 145 -9.66 14.30 12.91
C GLN A 145 -10.61 13.86 11.78
N ALA A 146 -11.07 14.83 11.01
CA ALA A 146 -11.84 14.51 9.81
C ALA A 146 -10.94 13.81 8.77
N PRO A 147 -11.40 12.75 8.10
CA PRO A 147 -10.63 12.09 7.04
C PRO A 147 -10.56 13.01 5.81
N THR A 148 -9.37 13.49 5.52
CA THR A 148 -9.10 14.39 4.39
C THR A 148 -8.37 13.71 3.24
N ARG A 149 -7.87 12.51 3.48
CA ARG A 149 -7.08 11.71 2.54
C ARG A 149 -7.78 10.39 2.20
N ARG A 150 -7.37 9.81 1.10
CA ARG A 150 -7.81 8.48 0.66
C ARG A 150 -6.58 7.66 0.28
N ALA A 151 -6.57 6.39 0.65
CA ALA A 151 -5.47 5.49 0.32
C ALA A 151 -5.95 4.08 -0.01
N VAL A 152 -5.07 3.30 -0.64
CA VAL A 152 -5.16 1.85 -0.78
C VAL A 152 -4.07 1.18 0.06
N ILE A 153 -4.41 0.06 0.68
CA ILE A 153 -3.49 -0.73 1.47
C ILE A 153 -2.75 -1.71 0.56
N GLN A 154 -1.44 -1.74 0.71
CA GLN A 154 -0.54 -2.76 0.17
C GLN A 154 0.06 -3.52 1.35
N ASP A 155 0.12 -4.84 1.27
CA ASP A 155 0.86 -5.64 2.24
C ASP A 155 2.38 -5.60 1.94
N ILE A 156 3.18 -6.32 2.70
CA ILE A 156 4.63 -6.38 2.50
C ILE A 156 5.08 -7.57 1.63
N THR A 157 4.17 -8.34 1.07
CA THR A 157 4.51 -9.39 0.13
C THR A 157 4.94 -8.80 -1.23
N CYS A 158 5.65 -9.56 -2.04
CA CYS A 158 6.00 -9.14 -3.39
C CYS A 158 4.89 -9.45 -4.42
N ASP A 159 3.78 -10.01 -3.99
CA ASP A 159 2.67 -10.39 -4.88
C ASP A 159 1.80 -9.17 -5.22
N SER A 160 1.36 -9.08 -6.48
CA SER A 160 0.48 -8.00 -6.94
C SER A 160 -0.91 -8.04 -6.31
N ASP A 161 -1.33 -9.22 -5.82
CA ASP A 161 -2.61 -9.44 -5.15
C ASP A 161 -2.57 -9.12 -3.65
N GLY A 162 -1.37 -8.76 -3.11
CA GLY A 162 -1.17 -8.31 -1.73
C GLY A 162 -1.72 -6.91 -1.47
N ARG A 163 -2.93 -6.60 -1.94
CA ARG A 163 -3.57 -5.29 -1.80
C ARG A 163 -5.04 -5.41 -1.38
N ILE A 164 -5.53 -4.38 -0.73
CA ILE A 164 -6.95 -4.23 -0.42
C ILE A 164 -7.48 -3.02 -1.18
N ASP A 165 -8.50 -3.23 -2.00
CA ASP A 165 -9.14 -2.22 -2.85
C ASP A 165 -10.66 -2.15 -2.65
N SER A 166 -11.16 -2.71 -1.55
CA SER A 166 -12.58 -2.67 -1.18
C SER A 166 -12.73 -2.41 0.32
N TYR A 167 -13.34 -1.29 0.66
CA TYR A 167 -13.46 -0.80 2.02
C TYR A 167 -14.90 -0.48 2.37
N VAL A 168 -15.30 -0.80 3.61
CA VAL A 168 -16.58 -0.33 4.14
C VAL A 168 -16.44 1.15 4.51
N ASP A 169 -17.22 2.02 3.87
CA ASP A 169 -17.27 3.44 4.18
C ASP A 169 -18.73 3.93 4.20
N GLY A 170 -19.14 4.51 5.32
CA GLY A 170 -20.50 4.99 5.49
C GLY A 170 -21.55 3.89 5.31
N GLN A 171 -22.30 3.92 4.22
CA GLN A 171 -23.37 2.94 3.90
C GLN A 171 -23.02 2.04 2.70
N GLY A 172 -21.80 2.09 2.21
CA GLY A 172 -21.38 1.43 1.00
C GLY A 172 -20.04 0.76 1.08
N VAL A 173 -19.58 0.33 -0.08
CA VAL A 173 -18.22 -0.16 -0.33
C VAL A 173 -17.54 0.81 -1.27
N GLU A 174 -16.36 1.24 -0.90
CA GLU A 174 -15.53 2.18 -1.64
C GLU A 174 -14.20 1.52 -2.03
N SER A 175 -13.59 1.99 -3.11
CA SER A 175 -12.28 1.48 -3.59
C SER A 175 -11.09 2.02 -2.79
N THR A 176 -11.32 2.96 -1.87
CA THR A 176 -10.25 3.61 -1.09
C THR A 176 -10.64 3.81 0.36
N LEU A 177 -9.65 3.70 1.27
CA LEU A 177 -9.80 3.92 2.70
C LEU A 177 -9.74 5.42 3.04
N PRO A 178 -10.71 5.99 3.76
CA PRO A 178 -10.62 7.34 4.28
C PRO A 178 -9.63 7.41 5.45
N LEU A 179 -8.75 8.41 5.42
CA LEU A 179 -7.68 8.58 6.41
C LEU A 179 -7.59 10.02 6.92
N PRO A 180 -7.22 10.22 8.19
CA PRO A 180 -6.81 11.53 8.69
C PRO A 180 -5.44 11.92 8.12
N GLU A 181 -5.06 13.18 8.26
CA GLU A 181 -3.69 13.62 8.04
C GLU A 181 -2.86 13.30 9.28
N TRP A 182 -1.96 12.31 9.16
CA TRP A 182 -1.04 11.97 10.24
C TRP A 182 0.19 12.89 10.21
N ALA A 183 0.66 13.33 11.37
CA ALA A 183 1.96 13.96 11.47
C ALA A 183 3.09 12.93 11.21
N SER A 184 4.28 13.42 10.83
CA SER A 184 5.42 12.54 10.48
C SER A 184 5.93 11.69 11.65
N GLU A 185 5.73 12.17 12.88
CA GLU A 185 6.09 11.51 14.13
C GLU A 185 4.98 10.62 14.73
N ASP A 186 3.79 10.62 14.14
CA ASP A 186 2.68 9.81 14.64
C ASP A 186 2.92 8.32 14.36
N GLU A 187 2.62 7.50 15.35
CA GLU A 187 2.46 6.07 15.13
C GLU A 187 1.19 5.82 14.34
N ARG A 188 1.33 5.18 13.19
CA ARG A 188 0.24 4.96 12.24
C ARG A 188 -0.23 3.51 12.31
N TRP A 189 -1.27 3.27 13.08
CA TRP A 189 -1.86 1.95 13.26
C TRP A 189 -3.18 1.82 12.52
N LEU A 190 -3.38 0.64 11.94
CA LEU A 190 -4.64 0.21 11.32
C LEU A 190 -5.21 -0.99 12.08
N GLY A 191 -6.52 -1.00 12.25
CA GLY A 191 -7.27 -2.13 12.80
C GLY A 191 -8.17 -2.76 11.74
N PHE A 192 -8.06 -4.07 11.57
CA PHE A 192 -8.95 -4.88 10.75
C PHE A 192 -9.94 -5.58 11.67
N PHE A 193 -11.21 -5.27 11.52
CA PHE A 193 -12.26 -5.72 12.42
C PHE A 193 -13.01 -6.93 11.85
N LEU A 194 -13.66 -7.69 12.74
CA LEU A 194 -14.43 -8.88 12.41
C LEU A 194 -13.60 -10.01 11.77
N VAL A 195 -12.29 -9.94 11.86
CA VAL A 195 -11.39 -11.03 11.48
C VAL A 195 -11.61 -12.18 12.44
N GLY A 196 -11.98 -13.34 11.93
CA GLY A 196 -12.31 -14.53 12.73
C GLY A 196 -11.23 -15.60 12.65
N ALA A 197 -11.42 -16.67 13.43
CA ALA A 197 -10.48 -17.79 13.53
C ALA A 197 -10.22 -18.54 12.20
N TYR A 198 -11.13 -18.45 11.25
CA TYR A 198 -10.92 -19.08 9.93
C TYR A 198 -9.79 -18.42 9.15
N GLN A 199 -9.55 -17.13 9.35
CA GLN A 199 -8.46 -16.43 8.66
C GLN A 199 -7.10 -17.00 9.09
N GLU A 200 -6.93 -17.29 10.35
CA GLU A 200 -5.71 -17.87 10.90
C GLU A 200 -5.47 -19.31 10.38
N ILE A 201 -6.52 -20.14 10.33
CA ILE A 201 -6.42 -21.55 9.87
C ILE A 201 -6.24 -21.64 8.34
N LEU A 202 -6.83 -20.71 7.57
CA LEU A 202 -6.74 -20.67 6.12
C LEU A 202 -5.53 -19.84 5.64
N GLY A 203 -4.78 -19.26 6.57
CA GLY A 203 -3.58 -18.47 6.27
C GLY A 203 -2.56 -19.27 5.45
N ASP A 204 -1.92 -18.60 4.50
CA ASP A 204 -0.90 -19.16 3.62
C ASP A 204 0.44 -18.47 3.92
N LEU A 205 1.49 -19.26 4.09
CA LEU A 205 2.87 -18.80 4.31
C LEU A 205 3.51 -18.18 3.05
N HIS A 206 2.72 -17.50 2.24
CA HIS A 206 3.15 -16.84 1.03
C HIS A 206 4.32 -15.88 1.32
N ASN A 207 5.40 -15.96 0.54
CA ASN A 207 6.65 -15.24 0.77
C ASN A 207 7.31 -15.50 2.15
N LEU A 208 6.97 -16.60 2.81
CA LEU A 208 7.51 -17.03 4.11
C LEU A 208 7.19 -16.06 5.27
N PHE A 209 6.06 -15.36 5.20
CA PHE A 209 5.47 -14.70 6.36
C PHE A 209 4.68 -15.72 7.18
N GLY A 210 4.99 -15.80 8.46
CA GLY A 210 4.37 -16.73 9.40
C GLY A 210 3.21 -16.12 10.19
N ASP A 211 2.76 -16.85 11.21
CA ASP A 211 1.72 -16.37 12.12
C ASP A 211 2.16 -15.10 12.85
N THR A 212 1.20 -14.21 13.12
CA THR A 212 1.43 -12.98 13.87
C THR A 212 1.31 -13.20 15.38
N ASP A 213 1.93 -12.33 16.17
CA ASP A 213 1.71 -12.30 17.62
C ASP A 213 0.22 -12.16 17.93
N SER A 214 -0.26 -12.88 18.93
CA SER A 214 -1.65 -12.83 19.33
C SER A 214 -1.83 -12.70 20.85
N VAL A 215 -2.96 -12.08 21.25
CA VAL A 215 -3.33 -11.90 22.64
C VAL A 215 -4.84 -11.83 22.76
N ASP A 216 -5.37 -12.41 23.84
CA ASP A 216 -6.78 -12.29 24.18
C ASP A 216 -7.02 -10.95 24.88
N ALA A 217 -7.96 -10.13 24.37
CA ALA A 217 -8.42 -8.92 25.00
C ALA A 217 -9.87 -9.08 25.47
N ALA A 218 -10.14 -8.80 26.73
CA ALA A 218 -11.48 -8.88 27.32
C ALA A 218 -11.83 -7.61 28.08
N LEU A 219 -13.11 -7.21 28.03
CA LEU A 219 -13.68 -6.16 28.86
C LEU A 219 -14.42 -6.81 30.03
N ASN A 220 -14.15 -6.32 31.24
CA ASN A 220 -14.94 -6.70 32.42
C ASN A 220 -16.24 -5.87 32.52
N ALA A 221 -17.09 -6.21 33.51
CA ALA A 221 -18.36 -5.52 33.72
C ALA A 221 -18.22 -4.03 34.08
N ASP A 222 -17.06 -3.62 34.56
CA ASP A 222 -16.77 -2.24 34.99
C ASP A 222 -16.17 -1.41 33.82
N GLY A 223 -16.00 -2.03 32.63
CA GLY A 223 -15.44 -1.38 31.45
C GLY A 223 -13.91 -1.32 31.43
N GLU A 224 -13.25 -2.03 32.34
CA GLU A 224 -11.80 -2.18 32.31
C GLU A 224 -11.42 -3.33 31.35
N TRP A 225 -10.34 -3.15 30.60
CA TRP A 225 -9.82 -4.17 29.70
C TRP A 225 -8.66 -4.95 30.32
N THR A 226 -8.55 -6.20 29.95
CA THR A 226 -7.45 -7.10 30.35
C THR A 226 -6.90 -7.80 29.14
N LEU A 227 -5.58 -8.03 29.12
CA LEU A 227 -4.90 -8.87 28.15
C LEU A 227 -4.48 -10.17 28.82
N SER A 228 -4.65 -11.28 28.11
CA SER A 228 -4.30 -12.63 28.60
C SER A 228 -3.85 -13.52 27.43
N ASN A 229 -3.22 -14.62 27.75
CA ASN A 229 -2.79 -15.64 26.78
C ASN A 229 -1.95 -15.09 25.62
N PRO A 230 -0.84 -14.35 25.86
CA PRO A 230 0.02 -13.92 24.78
C PRO A 230 0.68 -15.13 24.11
N LEU A 231 0.58 -15.17 22.79
CA LEU A 231 1.25 -16.16 21.94
C LEU A 231 2.16 -15.42 20.97
N ALA A 232 3.42 -15.85 20.91
CA ALA A 232 4.35 -15.30 19.93
C ALA A 232 4.04 -15.89 18.54
N GLY A 233 4.18 -15.04 17.53
CA GLY A 233 4.11 -15.47 16.14
C GLY A 233 5.32 -16.29 15.72
N ASP A 234 5.34 -16.68 14.46
CA ASP A 234 6.39 -17.54 13.93
C ASP A 234 7.75 -16.84 13.80
N SER A 235 8.78 -17.53 14.22
CA SER A 235 10.16 -17.13 13.89
C SER A 235 10.55 -17.58 12.48
N VAL A 236 11.58 -16.95 11.92
CA VAL A 236 12.19 -17.35 10.64
C VAL A 236 12.56 -18.84 10.62
N ALA A 237 13.10 -19.37 11.73
CA ALA A 237 13.45 -20.80 11.83
C ALA A 237 12.22 -21.72 11.75
N GLN A 238 11.10 -21.31 12.33
CA GLN A 238 9.84 -22.08 12.27
C GLN A 238 9.29 -22.12 10.84
N VAL A 239 9.22 -20.97 10.18
CA VAL A 239 8.73 -20.88 8.80
C VAL A 239 9.64 -21.62 7.83
N LEU A 240 10.97 -21.56 8.01
CA LEU A 240 11.91 -22.36 7.21
C LEU A 240 11.68 -23.86 7.38
N ALA A 241 11.28 -24.32 8.57
CA ALA A 241 10.98 -25.72 8.81
C ALA A 241 9.75 -26.21 8.00
N TYR A 242 8.74 -25.37 7.78
CA TYR A 242 7.60 -25.69 6.93
C TYR A 242 8.00 -25.99 5.49
N VAL A 243 9.01 -25.30 4.97
CA VAL A 243 9.52 -25.50 3.61
C VAL A 243 10.73 -26.45 3.57
N ASN A 244 10.88 -27.30 4.60
CA ASN A 244 11.88 -28.36 4.72
C ASN A 244 13.34 -27.87 4.81
N PHE A 245 13.58 -26.64 5.25
CA PHE A 245 14.91 -26.18 5.63
C PHE A 245 15.13 -26.36 7.13
N ASN A 246 16.28 -26.92 7.49
CA ASN A 246 16.70 -27.06 8.88
C ASN A 246 17.61 -25.89 9.28
N ALA A 247 17.12 -25.03 10.16
CA ALA A 247 17.82 -23.85 10.62
C ALA A 247 19.19 -24.18 11.25
N ASN A 248 19.32 -25.28 11.97
CA ASN A 248 20.60 -25.70 12.56
C ASN A 248 21.63 -26.09 11.48
N VAL A 249 21.19 -26.77 10.41
CA VAL A 249 22.06 -27.11 9.28
C VAL A 249 22.50 -25.85 8.54
N LEU A 250 21.61 -24.88 8.34
CA LEU A 250 21.94 -23.59 7.74
C LEU A 250 22.97 -22.83 8.61
N LYS A 251 22.71 -22.74 9.91
CA LYS A 251 23.61 -22.10 10.86
C LYS A 251 25.02 -22.75 10.86
N GLN A 252 25.08 -24.08 10.82
CA GLN A 252 26.36 -24.80 10.76
C GLN A 252 27.11 -24.48 9.45
N LYS A 253 26.43 -24.55 8.29
CA LYS A 253 27.05 -24.20 7.00
C LYS A 253 27.59 -22.79 6.96
N LEU A 254 26.84 -21.81 7.46
CA LEU A 254 27.27 -20.42 7.52
C LEU A 254 28.46 -20.25 8.48
N THR A 255 28.46 -20.94 9.62
CA THR A 255 29.59 -20.94 10.56
C THR A 255 30.85 -21.54 9.90
N ASP A 256 30.73 -22.64 9.17
CA ASP A 256 31.84 -23.26 8.44
C ASP A 256 32.41 -22.32 7.35
N GLN A 257 31.53 -21.59 6.64
CA GLN A 257 31.95 -20.57 5.66
C GLN A 257 32.66 -19.38 6.34
N LEU A 258 32.17 -18.91 7.49
CA LEU A 258 32.84 -17.86 8.28
C LEU A 258 34.23 -18.31 8.75
N ALA A 259 34.35 -19.55 9.22
CA ALA A 259 35.64 -20.09 9.65
C ALA A 259 36.65 -20.23 8.48
N ALA A 260 36.17 -20.45 7.27
CA ALA A 260 36.99 -20.51 6.04
C ALA A 260 37.23 -19.12 5.42
N SER A 261 36.61 -18.07 5.94
CA SER A 261 36.75 -16.69 5.46
C SER A 261 38.09 -16.05 5.93
N GLY A 262 38.43 -14.93 5.33
CA GLY A 262 39.57 -14.10 5.79
C GLY A 262 39.22 -13.14 6.93
N PHE A 263 38.05 -13.25 7.57
CA PHE A 263 37.63 -12.39 8.67
C PHE A 263 38.37 -12.70 9.96
N SER A 264 38.58 -11.70 10.80
CA SER A 264 39.10 -11.87 12.15
C SER A 264 38.13 -12.68 13.03
N ALA A 265 38.62 -13.26 14.11
CA ALA A 265 37.80 -14.02 15.06
C ALA A 265 36.65 -13.19 15.65
N GLU A 266 36.88 -11.89 15.87
CA GLU A 266 35.87 -10.95 16.37
C GLU A 266 34.75 -10.72 15.32
N GLU A 267 35.12 -10.53 14.06
CA GLU A 267 34.15 -10.38 12.94
C GLU A 267 33.36 -11.67 12.72
N GLN A 268 34.03 -12.85 12.77
CA GLN A 268 33.36 -14.13 12.66
C GLN A 268 32.31 -14.33 13.78
N ALA A 269 32.65 -13.99 15.01
CA ALA A 269 31.75 -14.06 16.17
C ALA A 269 30.54 -13.12 15.99
N ARG A 270 30.79 -11.89 15.55
CA ARG A 270 29.73 -10.91 15.28
C ARG A 270 28.77 -11.39 14.19
N PHE A 271 29.27 -11.88 13.06
CA PHE A 271 28.42 -12.38 11.99
C PHE A 271 27.65 -13.65 12.39
N ALA A 272 28.27 -14.56 13.15
CA ALA A 272 27.60 -15.74 13.65
C ALA A 272 26.45 -15.40 14.63
N ALA A 273 26.66 -14.38 15.47
CA ALA A 273 25.61 -13.88 16.37
C ALA A 273 24.44 -13.27 15.57
N SER A 274 24.74 -12.39 14.61
CA SER A 274 23.72 -11.75 13.75
C SER A 274 22.89 -12.79 12.95
N LEU A 275 23.53 -13.85 12.44
CA LEU A 275 22.84 -14.94 11.75
C LEU A 275 21.92 -15.73 12.69
N SER A 276 22.35 -15.94 13.93
CA SER A 276 21.54 -16.63 14.94
C SER A 276 20.32 -15.80 15.32
N GLU A 277 20.52 -14.52 15.56
CA GLU A 277 19.48 -13.56 15.87
C GLU A 277 18.45 -13.47 14.72
N GLY A 278 18.90 -13.40 13.46
CA GLY A 278 18.02 -13.40 12.31
C GLY A 278 17.20 -14.67 12.13
N LEU A 279 17.70 -15.85 12.54
CA LEU A 279 16.90 -17.10 12.51
C LEU A 279 15.85 -17.17 13.62
N GLU A 280 16.10 -16.52 14.76
CA GLU A 280 15.19 -16.44 15.90
C GLU A 280 14.22 -15.24 15.78
N GLY A 281 14.48 -14.33 14.83
CA GLY A 281 13.71 -13.12 14.60
C GLY A 281 12.29 -13.41 14.09
N TYR A 282 11.42 -12.44 14.28
CA TYR A 282 10.05 -12.44 13.77
C TYR A 282 10.03 -12.34 12.25
N THR A 283 8.97 -12.81 11.59
CA THR A 283 8.90 -12.82 10.13
C THR A 283 8.44 -11.50 9.52
N TYR A 284 7.98 -10.57 10.34
CA TYR A 284 7.59 -9.22 9.93
C TYR A 284 8.63 -8.18 10.35
N LEU A 285 8.46 -6.95 9.91
CA LEU A 285 9.36 -5.84 10.27
C LEU A 285 9.11 -5.38 11.71
N GLU A 286 10.19 -5.20 12.48
CA GLU A 286 10.19 -4.67 13.85
C GLU A 286 10.54 -3.18 13.87
#